data_41bbc725f1f93bf647eb394477df9b65
#
_entry.id   41bbc725f1f93bf647eb394477df9b65
#
_cell.length_a   1.000
_cell.length_b   1.000
_cell.length_c   1.000
_cell.angle_alpha   90.00
_cell.angle_beta   90.00
_cell.angle_gamma   90.00
#
_symmetry.space_group_name_H-M   'P 1'
#
loop_
_entity.id
_entity.type
_entity.pdbx_description
1 polymer ?
#
loop_
_entity_poly.entity_id
_entity_poly.type
_entity_poly.pdbx_seq_one_letter_code
_entity_poly.pdbx_strand_id
1 'polypeptide(L)'
;MDQNSNNSHRPASSHSSSPAAVTSQAQKPRRRWVGSTIAVLLVAALCGGAWYLVQGKQAGGGAPGGMGGPGGPGANRAMTVTVGNAAVKRESLPVTLTAMGTVVPTTTVTLTTQVSGILRDVLFTEGQMVKKGQKLAQIDPRPFEQALMQAKGQLARDQAQLDAARVTLKRYQTLWTQDSIARQDVDTQAATAKQLEGTVLADQAAVQTAQLNLGYTSVTSPIDGRIGLRTIDAGNYVSAGGTTGIAVITKVAPIDVSFTVPQDHIPSV
;
A
#
# COMPACT_ATOMS: atom_id res chain seq x y z
N MET A 1 -54.77 -8.57 40.70
CA MET A 1 -54.72 -7.49 41.73
C MET A 1 -53.51 -6.71 41.33
N ASP A 2 -53.82 -5.75 40.65
CA ASP A 2 -53.66 -4.27 40.66
C ASP A 2 -52.30 -3.83 40.13
N GLN A 3 -52.31 -3.30 38.92
CA GLN A 3 -52.64 -1.94 38.51
C GLN A 3 -51.69 -0.87 39.10
N ASN A 4 -50.91 -0.21 38.30
CA ASN A 4 -51.07 1.21 37.91
C ASN A 4 -49.77 1.69 37.21
N SER A 5 -49.75 2.04 35.95
CA SER A 5 -50.27 3.24 35.26
C SER A 5 -49.64 4.56 35.71
N ASN A 6 -49.22 5.28 34.67
CA ASN A 6 -49.07 6.74 34.57
C ASN A 6 -47.63 7.26 34.68
N ASN A 7 -47.15 8.19 33.92
CA ASN A 7 -47.79 9.19 33.07
C ASN A 7 -46.73 9.92 32.25
N SER A 8 -47.05 10.15 31.01
CA SER A 8 -46.72 11.26 30.16
C SER A 8 -46.07 12.51 30.80
N HIS A 9 -45.03 13.02 30.17
CA HIS A 9 -45.01 14.43 29.75
C HIS A 9 -43.93 14.67 28.69
N ARG A 10 -44.39 14.94 27.46
CA ARG A 10 -43.70 15.85 26.50
C ARG A 10 -43.99 17.29 26.94
N PRO A 11 -43.12 18.23 26.65
CA PRO A 11 -43.52 19.17 25.61
C PRO A 11 -42.44 19.40 24.56
N ALA A 12 -42.92 19.69 23.36
CA ALA A 12 -42.22 20.24 22.23
C ALA A 12 -41.78 21.67 22.54
N SER A 13 -40.57 22.00 22.11
CA SER A 13 -40.20 23.39 21.80
C SER A 13 -39.50 23.43 20.46
N SER A 14 -40.26 23.92 19.52
CA SER A 14 -39.86 24.42 18.23
C SER A 14 -38.85 25.57 18.39
N HIS A 15 -37.66 25.43 17.83
CA HIS A 15 -36.87 26.59 17.43
C HIS A 15 -36.55 26.48 15.94
N SER A 16 -37.33 27.27 15.21
CA SER A 16 -37.06 27.75 13.88
C SER A 16 -35.73 28.53 13.90
N SER A 17 -34.75 28.08 13.16
CA SER A 17 -33.64 28.94 12.77
C SER A 17 -33.65 29.07 11.24
N SER A 18 -33.94 30.27 10.80
CA SER A 18 -33.87 30.78 9.44
C SER A 18 -32.52 30.46 8.77
N PRO A 19 -32.53 30.22 7.46
CA PRO A 19 -31.31 30.13 6.70
C PRO A 19 -30.70 31.51 6.51
N ALA A 20 -29.42 31.65 6.88
CA ALA A 20 -28.62 32.84 6.60
C ALA A 20 -28.50 33.03 5.07
N ALA A 21 -28.92 34.20 4.63
CA ALA A 21 -28.77 34.68 3.28
C ALA A 21 -27.27 34.74 2.88
N VAL A 22 -26.89 33.95 1.90
CA VAL A 22 -25.59 34.07 1.23
C VAL A 22 -25.67 35.34 0.37
N THR A 23 -24.99 36.37 0.79
CA THR A 23 -24.83 37.62 0.06
C THR A 23 -23.94 37.33 -1.16
N SER A 24 -24.56 37.23 -2.32
CA SER A 24 -23.89 37.24 -3.61
C SER A 24 -23.18 38.59 -3.80
N GLN A 25 -21.86 38.63 -3.68
CA GLN A 25 -21.06 39.77 -4.11
C GLN A 25 -21.07 39.80 -5.66
N ALA A 26 -21.74 40.74 -6.19
CA ALA A 26 -21.72 41.11 -7.61
C ALA A 26 -20.29 41.53 -8.00
N GLN A 27 -19.58 40.70 -8.73
CA GLN A 27 -18.35 41.07 -9.42
C GLN A 27 -18.69 42.00 -10.57
N LYS A 28 -18.19 43.25 -10.52
CA LYS A 28 -18.23 44.23 -11.62
C LYS A 28 -17.67 43.63 -12.92
N PRO A 29 -18.29 43.84 -14.07
CA PRO A 29 -17.78 43.40 -15.36
C PRO A 29 -16.52 44.20 -15.70
N ARG A 30 -15.37 43.55 -15.66
CA ARG A 30 -14.13 44.08 -16.21
C ARG A 30 -14.29 44.24 -17.72
N ARG A 31 -14.14 45.45 -18.20
CA ARG A 31 -14.16 46.02 -19.55
C ARG A 31 -13.35 45.13 -20.52
N ARG A 32 -13.97 44.13 -21.11
CA ARG A 32 -13.38 43.19 -22.09
C ARG A 32 -13.23 43.76 -23.49
N TRP A 33 -13.58 45.00 -23.69
CA TRP A 33 -13.57 45.68 -25.02
C TRP A 33 -12.19 46.19 -25.42
N VAL A 34 -11.30 46.48 -24.48
CA VAL A 34 -9.96 47.01 -24.82
C VAL A 34 -9.04 45.91 -25.37
N GLY A 35 -9.19 44.65 -24.93
CA GLY A 35 -8.40 43.53 -25.45
C GLY A 35 -8.80 43.10 -26.85
N SER A 36 -10.06 43.25 -27.21
CA SER A 36 -10.58 42.89 -28.56
C SER A 36 -10.10 43.85 -29.62
N THR A 37 -10.03 45.14 -29.33
CA THR A 37 -9.54 46.15 -30.31
C THR A 37 -8.06 46.03 -30.59
N ILE A 38 -7.24 45.68 -29.57
CA ILE A 38 -5.79 45.46 -29.75
C ILE A 38 -5.55 44.19 -30.59
N ALA A 39 -6.34 43.15 -30.38
CA ALA A 39 -6.18 41.89 -31.15
C ALA A 39 -6.54 42.10 -32.64
N VAL A 40 -7.60 42.90 -32.95
CA VAL A 40 -7.99 43.20 -34.32
C VAL A 40 -6.94 44.06 -35.02
N LEU A 41 -6.35 45.04 -34.35
CA LEU A 41 -5.28 45.88 -34.89
C LEU A 41 -3.99 45.06 -35.18
N LEU A 42 -3.65 44.11 -34.35
CA LEU A 42 -2.48 43.21 -34.55
C LEU A 42 -2.71 42.30 -35.79
N VAL A 43 -3.90 41.76 -35.94
CA VAL A 43 -4.25 40.90 -37.10
C VAL A 43 -4.24 41.72 -38.38
N ALA A 44 -4.78 42.96 -38.35
CA ALA A 44 -4.77 43.87 -39.50
C ALA A 44 -3.34 44.29 -39.89
N ALA A 45 -2.46 44.53 -38.92
CA ALA A 45 -1.05 44.82 -39.16
C ALA A 45 -0.28 43.63 -39.78
N LEU A 46 -0.56 42.41 -39.33
CA LEU A 46 0.06 41.20 -39.88
C LEU A 46 -0.45 40.90 -41.31
N CYS A 47 -1.73 41.07 -41.57
CA CYS A 47 -2.29 40.90 -42.92
C CYS A 47 -1.79 41.98 -43.89
N GLY A 48 -1.70 43.24 -43.43
CA GLY A 48 -1.16 44.34 -44.22
C GLY A 48 0.34 44.17 -44.53
N GLY A 49 1.11 43.72 -43.54
CA GLY A 49 2.52 43.40 -43.71
C GLY A 49 2.78 42.24 -44.69
N ALA A 50 1.98 41.19 -44.58
CA ALA A 50 2.07 40.06 -45.54
C ALA A 50 1.69 40.46 -46.96
N TRP A 51 0.65 41.30 -47.14
CA TRP A 51 0.23 41.83 -48.43
C TRP A 51 1.32 42.72 -49.05
N TYR A 52 1.96 43.59 -48.25
CA TYR A 52 3.04 44.44 -48.66
C TYR A 52 4.29 43.66 -49.12
N LEU A 53 4.65 42.56 -48.42
CA LEU A 53 5.77 41.69 -48.78
C LEU A 53 5.50 40.86 -50.06
N VAL A 54 4.24 40.52 -50.36
CA VAL A 54 3.88 39.78 -51.57
C VAL A 54 3.87 40.72 -52.76
N GLN A 55 3.42 41.98 -52.61
CA GLN A 55 3.37 42.94 -53.69
C GLN A 55 4.76 43.49 -54.07
N GLY A 56 5.73 43.49 -53.16
CA GLY A 56 7.11 43.93 -53.40
C GLY A 56 7.95 43.00 -54.28
N LYS A 57 7.48 41.81 -54.60
CA LYS A 57 8.23 40.83 -55.39
C LYS A 57 7.81 40.78 -56.88
N GLN A 58 6.93 41.64 -57.36
CA GLN A 58 6.47 41.68 -58.76
C GLN A 58 6.97 42.88 -59.57
N ALA A 59 7.92 43.63 -59.12
CA ALA A 59 8.49 44.71 -59.87
C ALA A 59 10.00 44.44 -60.17
N GLY A 60 10.30 43.86 -61.31
CA GLY A 60 11.65 43.76 -61.79
C GLY A 60 11.84 42.80 -62.96
N GLY A 61 11.59 43.23 -64.16
CA GLY A 61 11.96 42.47 -65.32
C GLY A 61 11.41 43.03 -66.60
N GLY A 62 11.79 44.30 -66.89
CA GLY A 62 11.53 44.87 -68.19
C GLY A 62 12.45 44.26 -69.27
N ALA A 63 11.87 43.90 -70.38
CA ALA A 63 12.56 43.69 -71.62
C ALA A 63 12.45 44.93 -72.48
N PRO A 64 13.43 45.24 -73.31
CA PRO A 64 13.07 45.82 -74.58
C PRO A 64 13.61 45.05 -75.75
N GLY A 65 12.82 44.83 -76.76
CA GLY A 65 12.92 44.97 -78.13
C GLY A 65 14.10 44.35 -78.91
N GLY A 66 13.80 43.52 -79.86
CA GLY A 66 14.67 43.08 -80.90
C GLY A 66 13.86 42.45 -82.03
N MET A 67 13.75 43.23 -83.09
CA MET A 67 13.02 42.97 -84.31
C MET A 67 13.76 41.98 -85.17
N GLY A 68 13.07 41.05 -85.90
CA GLY A 68 13.41 40.66 -87.27
C GLY A 68 14.08 39.33 -87.48
N GLY A 69 13.44 38.48 -88.24
CA GLY A 69 14.02 37.43 -89.01
C GLY A 69 13.15 36.18 -89.19
N PRO A 70 12.63 35.90 -90.40
CA PRO A 70 11.89 34.68 -90.64
C PRO A 70 12.79 33.52 -91.04
N GLY A 71 12.49 32.34 -90.65
CA GLY A 71 12.93 31.15 -91.31
C GLY A 71 13.88 30.21 -90.54
N GLY A 72 13.31 29.08 -90.14
CA GLY A 72 14.07 27.90 -89.69
C GLY A 72 13.19 26.85 -89.14
N PRO A 73 13.05 25.66 -89.75
CA PRO A 73 12.20 24.60 -89.26
C PRO A 73 12.89 23.78 -88.17
N GLY A 74 12.17 23.57 -87.15
CA GLY A 74 12.36 22.32 -86.39
C GLY A 74 13.50 22.29 -85.38
N ALA A 75 13.35 22.91 -84.22
CA ALA A 75 14.08 22.45 -83.08
C ALA A 75 13.08 21.98 -82.05
N ASN A 76 12.85 20.66 -81.99
CA ASN A 76 12.26 19.99 -80.87
C ASN A 76 13.05 20.33 -79.66
N ARG A 77 12.64 21.34 -78.92
CA ARG A 77 13.14 21.54 -77.57
C ARG A 77 12.51 20.42 -76.69
N ALA A 78 13.30 19.32 -76.56
CA ALA A 78 13.04 18.35 -75.55
C ALA A 78 12.95 19.12 -74.21
N MET A 79 11.75 19.19 -73.67
CA MET A 79 11.56 19.67 -72.31
C MET A 79 12.32 18.68 -71.38
N THR A 80 13.46 19.12 -70.87
CA THR A 80 14.16 18.37 -69.83
C THR A 80 13.29 18.42 -68.58
N VAL A 81 12.58 17.33 -68.32
CA VAL A 81 11.88 17.13 -67.05
C VAL A 81 12.92 16.72 -66.01
N THR A 82 13.18 17.60 -65.08
CA THR A 82 14.04 17.26 -63.92
C THR A 82 13.22 16.39 -63.00
N VAL A 83 13.55 15.10 -62.96
CA VAL A 83 12.99 14.16 -61.97
C VAL A 83 13.98 14.05 -60.81
N GLY A 84 13.50 14.40 -59.64
CA GLY A 84 14.25 14.14 -58.43
C GLY A 84 14.14 12.65 -58.08
N ASN A 85 15.28 11.95 -57.94
CA ASN A 85 15.27 10.61 -57.40
C ASN A 85 15.64 10.67 -55.91
N ALA A 86 14.86 10.03 -55.06
CA ALA A 86 15.21 9.83 -53.66
C ALA A 86 15.59 8.35 -53.45
N ALA A 87 16.75 8.12 -52.86
CA ALA A 87 17.15 6.77 -52.50
C ALA A 87 16.28 6.25 -51.35
N VAL A 88 15.63 5.12 -51.56
CA VAL A 88 14.83 4.46 -50.53
C VAL A 88 15.78 3.88 -49.48
N LYS A 89 15.67 4.35 -48.25
CA LYS A 89 16.38 3.79 -47.09
C LYS A 89 15.39 2.92 -46.32
N ARG A 90 15.83 1.74 -45.92
CA ARG A 90 15.10 0.94 -44.93
C ARG A 90 15.43 1.45 -43.54
N GLU A 91 14.49 1.96 -42.83
CA GLU A 91 14.60 2.46 -41.48
C GLU A 91 13.51 1.78 -40.63
N SER A 92 13.90 1.28 -39.45
CA SER A 92 12.90 0.72 -38.53
C SER A 92 12.19 1.87 -37.82
N LEU A 93 10.90 2.01 -38.11
CA LEU A 93 10.04 2.98 -37.41
C LEU A 93 9.56 2.36 -36.10
N PRO A 94 9.89 2.95 -34.95
CA PRO A 94 9.33 2.47 -33.68
C PRO A 94 7.81 2.76 -33.66
N VAL A 95 7.01 1.70 -33.55
CA VAL A 95 5.58 1.83 -33.29
C VAL A 95 5.38 1.98 -31.78
N THR A 96 4.99 3.17 -31.35
CA THR A 96 4.70 3.44 -29.94
C THR A 96 3.21 3.34 -29.69
N LEU A 97 2.84 2.46 -28.74
CA LEU A 97 1.48 2.33 -28.24
C LEU A 97 1.40 3.06 -26.90
N THR A 98 0.46 4.00 -26.80
CA THR A 98 0.16 4.68 -25.54
C THR A 98 -1.08 4.04 -24.91
N ALA A 99 -0.94 3.56 -23.67
CA ALA A 99 -2.04 3.00 -22.92
C ALA A 99 -2.11 3.63 -21.53
N MET A 100 -3.31 3.79 -20.99
CA MET A 100 -3.48 4.16 -19.58
C MET A 100 -3.27 2.94 -18.71
N GLY A 101 -2.38 3.03 -17.71
CA GLY A 101 -2.11 1.97 -16.76
C GLY A 101 -2.36 2.41 -15.32
N THR A 102 -2.71 1.42 -14.49
CA THR A 102 -2.82 1.59 -13.04
C THR A 102 -1.64 0.91 -12.38
N VAL A 103 -0.99 1.63 -11.48
CA VAL A 103 0.09 1.09 -10.66
C VAL A 103 -0.52 0.27 -9.53
N VAL A 104 -0.16 -1.03 -9.46
CA VAL A 104 -0.68 -1.97 -8.48
C VAL A 104 0.48 -2.52 -7.66
N PRO A 105 0.42 -2.49 -6.34
CA PRO A 105 1.46 -3.07 -5.51
C PRO A 105 1.45 -4.60 -5.63
N THR A 106 2.62 -5.20 -5.73
CA THR A 106 2.79 -6.66 -5.81
C THR A 106 2.26 -7.37 -4.56
N THR A 107 2.35 -6.72 -3.38
CA THR A 107 1.91 -7.29 -2.11
C THR A 107 1.42 -6.19 -1.19
N THR A 108 0.26 -6.42 -0.60
CA THR A 108 -0.31 -5.57 0.45
C THR A 108 -0.66 -6.45 1.65
N VAL A 109 -0.20 -6.06 2.83
CA VAL A 109 -0.43 -6.81 4.08
C VAL A 109 -1.06 -5.88 5.11
N THR A 110 -2.20 -6.30 5.65
CA THR A 110 -2.82 -5.63 6.79
C THR A 110 -2.14 -6.09 8.07
N LEU A 111 -1.62 -5.15 8.85
CA LEU A 111 -0.95 -5.40 10.13
C LEU A 111 -2.01 -5.64 11.21
N THR A 112 -2.27 -6.90 11.53
CA THR A 112 -3.20 -7.31 12.60
C THR A 112 -2.45 -7.81 13.81
N THR A 113 -3.11 -7.80 14.97
CA THR A 113 -2.56 -8.34 16.22
C THR A 113 -2.94 -9.81 16.38
N GLN A 114 -2.04 -10.59 16.95
CA GLN A 114 -2.29 -12.02 17.26
C GLN A 114 -2.75 -12.22 18.71
N VAL A 115 -2.59 -11.21 19.55
CA VAL A 115 -3.06 -11.20 20.94
C VAL A 115 -3.91 -9.94 21.19
N SER A 116 -4.86 -10.07 22.09
CA SER A 116 -5.73 -8.96 22.47
C SER A 116 -5.12 -8.19 23.64
N GLY A 117 -5.28 -6.87 23.64
CA GLY A 117 -4.78 -6.03 24.72
C GLY A 117 -4.85 -4.55 24.38
N ILE A 118 -4.34 -3.71 25.27
CA ILE A 118 -4.25 -2.26 25.06
C ILE A 118 -3.01 -1.98 24.21
N LEU A 119 -3.18 -1.23 23.13
CA LEU A 119 -2.08 -0.73 22.31
C LEU A 119 -1.33 0.35 23.08
N ARG A 120 -0.15 0.04 23.60
CA ARG A 120 0.61 0.95 24.43
C ARG A 120 1.32 2.02 23.62
N ASP A 121 2.11 1.59 22.64
CA ASP A 121 2.96 2.46 21.85
C ASP A 121 2.82 2.15 20.36
N VAL A 122 2.83 3.19 19.53
CA VAL A 122 2.96 3.12 18.07
C VAL A 122 4.28 3.76 17.68
N LEU A 123 5.17 2.96 17.08
CA LEU A 123 6.58 3.30 16.84
C LEU A 123 6.89 3.64 15.38
N PHE A 124 5.87 3.92 14.58
CA PHE A 124 6.04 4.31 13.19
C PHE A 124 5.36 5.65 12.89
N THR A 125 5.83 6.34 11.86
CA THR A 125 5.16 7.48 11.25
C THR A 125 4.44 7.04 9.98
N GLU A 126 3.29 7.64 9.71
CA GLU A 126 2.49 7.36 8.52
C GLU A 126 3.28 7.65 7.25
N GLY A 127 3.18 6.75 6.27
CA GLY A 127 3.94 6.86 5.04
C GLY A 127 5.43 6.50 5.11
N GLN A 128 5.94 6.07 6.27
CA GLN A 128 7.33 5.67 6.47
C GLN A 128 7.64 4.36 5.73
N MET A 129 8.89 4.22 5.27
CA MET A 129 9.43 2.94 4.81
C MET A 129 9.82 2.09 6.01
N VAL A 130 9.33 0.85 6.03
CA VAL A 130 9.59 -0.11 7.10
C VAL A 130 10.27 -1.36 6.55
N LYS A 131 11.09 -2.00 7.38
CA LYS A 131 11.79 -3.24 7.04
C LYS A 131 11.10 -4.43 7.71
N LYS A 132 11.17 -5.60 7.08
CA LYS A 132 10.74 -6.87 7.68
C LYS A 132 11.39 -7.07 9.05
N GLY A 133 10.57 -7.41 10.06
CA GLY A 133 11.01 -7.59 11.44
C GLY A 133 11.13 -6.28 12.25
N GLN A 134 10.97 -5.12 11.64
CA GLN A 134 10.96 -3.84 12.36
C GLN A 134 9.75 -3.77 13.29
N LYS A 135 9.98 -3.42 14.55
CA LYS A 135 8.93 -3.23 15.54
C LYS A 135 8.13 -1.96 15.20
N LEU A 136 6.82 -2.10 15.07
CA LEU A 136 5.91 -1.04 14.67
C LEU A 136 4.97 -0.62 15.79
N ALA A 137 4.58 -1.57 16.65
CA ALA A 137 3.69 -1.27 17.75
C ALA A 137 3.99 -2.18 18.95
N GLN A 138 3.55 -1.75 20.12
CA GLN A 138 3.67 -2.52 21.36
C GLN A 138 2.29 -2.60 22.05
N ILE A 139 1.82 -3.82 22.25
CA ILE A 139 0.69 -4.12 23.14
C ILE A 139 1.23 -4.20 24.58
N ASP A 140 0.42 -3.88 25.59
CA ASP A 140 0.82 -3.96 26.98
C ASP A 140 1.31 -5.40 27.33
N PRO A 141 2.61 -5.59 27.61
CA PRO A 141 3.19 -6.91 27.84
C PRO A 141 2.92 -7.44 29.25
N ARG A 142 2.55 -6.59 30.21
CA ARG A 142 2.48 -6.93 31.64
C ARG A 142 1.59 -8.15 31.94
N PRO A 143 0.37 -8.30 31.37
CA PRO A 143 -0.45 -9.49 31.60
C PRO A 143 0.23 -10.78 31.10
N PHE A 144 0.93 -10.71 29.98
CA PHE A 144 1.63 -11.83 29.35
C PHE A 144 2.93 -12.19 30.11
N GLU A 145 3.64 -11.20 30.65
CA GLU A 145 4.79 -11.41 31.52
C GLU A 145 4.38 -12.14 32.80
N GLN A 146 3.25 -11.76 33.41
CA GLN A 146 2.70 -12.44 34.59
C GLN A 146 2.30 -13.89 34.27
N ALA A 147 1.62 -14.12 33.14
CA ALA A 147 1.26 -15.46 32.69
C ALA A 147 2.51 -16.35 32.46
N LEU A 148 3.56 -15.79 31.85
CA LEU A 148 4.83 -16.49 31.67
C LEU A 148 5.52 -16.82 33.00
N MET A 149 5.51 -15.88 33.94
CA MET A 149 6.06 -16.11 35.30
C MET A 149 5.29 -17.21 36.04
N GLN A 150 3.97 -17.22 35.95
CA GLN A 150 3.12 -18.26 36.52
C GLN A 150 3.44 -19.65 35.92
N ALA A 151 3.52 -19.75 34.57
CA ALA A 151 3.84 -21.00 33.89
C ALA A 151 5.25 -21.51 34.29
N LYS A 152 6.24 -20.63 34.39
CA LYS A 152 7.59 -20.98 34.87
C LYS A 152 7.61 -21.47 36.31
N GLY A 153 6.82 -20.85 37.19
CA GLY A 153 6.67 -21.29 38.58
C GLY A 153 6.07 -22.68 38.67
N GLN A 154 5.07 -22.99 37.85
CA GLN A 154 4.44 -24.30 37.77
C GLN A 154 5.48 -25.35 37.30
N LEU A 155 6.18 -25.08 36.20
CA LEU A 155 7.25 -25.96 35.68
C LEU A 155 8.32 -26.22 36.73
N ALA A 156 8.78 -25.20 37.44
CA ALA A 156 9.82 -25.36 38.48
C ALA A 156 9.35 -26.27 39.63
N ARG A 157 8.07 -26.13 40.04
CA ARG A 157 7.46 -26.98 41.07
C ARG A 157 7.43 -28.46 40.62
N ASP A 158 6.92 -28.70 39.42
CA ASP A 158 6.68 -30.06 38.93
C ASP A 158 8.01 -30.73 38.51
N GLN A 159 8.99 -29.93 38.06
CA GLN A 159 10.37 -30.40 37.87
C GLN A 159 10.99 -30.87 39.19
N ALA A 160 10.80 -30.13 40.29
CA ALA A 160 11.29 -30.54 41.60
C ALA A 160 10.64 -31.85 42.11
N GLN A 161 9.34 -32.05 41.82
CA GLN A 161 8.61 -33.28 42.13
C GLN A 161 9.17 -34.48 41.32
N LEU A 162 9.42 -34.27 40.02
CA LEU A 162 10.02 -35.27 39.16
C LEU A 162 11.42 -35.66 39.66
N ASP A 163 12.23 -34.69 40.04
CA ASP A 163 13.58 -34.94 40.53
C ASP A 163 13.57 -35.73 41.86
N ALA A 164 12.62 -35.39 42.77
CA ALA A 164 12.41 -36.17 44.01
C ALA A 164 11.94 -37.61 43.69
N ALA A 165 11.04 -37.80 42.75
CA ALA A 165 10.58 -39.13 42.33
C ALA A 165 11.71 -39.97 41.72
N ARG A 166 12.57 -39.34 40.90
CA ARG A 166 13.73 -39.98 40.30
C ARG A 166 14.76 -40.43 41.37
N VAL A 167 15.03 -39.59 42.37
CA VAL A 167 15.88 -39.96 43.51
C VAL A 167 15.28 -41.15 44.27
N THR A 168 13.96 -41.14 44.51
CA THR A 168 13.27 -42.25 45.18
C THR A 168 13.32 -43.53 44.35
N LEU A 169 13.09 -43.43 43.05
CA LEU A 169 13.19 -44.57 42.12
C LEU A 169 14.60 -45.18 42.15
N LYS A 170 15.63 -44.35 42.07
CA LYS A 170 17.02 -44.81 42.16
C LYS A 170 17.31 -45.55 43.48
N ARG A 171 16.79 -45.05 44.60
CA ARG A 171 16.89 -45.70 45.90
C ARG A 171 16.19 -47.06 45.89
N TYR A 172 14.97 -47.16 45.36
CA TYR A 172 14.23 -48.42 45.26
C TYR A 172 14.96 -49.44 44.34
N GLN A 173 15.50 -48.98 43.21
CA GLN A 173 16.32 -49.85 42.36
C GLN A 173 17.53 -50.43 43.13
N THR A 174 18.20 -49.63 43.95
CA THR A 174 19.31 -50.11 44.77
C THR A 174 18.85 -51.11 45.82
N LEU A 175 17.74 -50.87 46.53
CA LEU A 175 17.19 -51.79 47.53
C LEU A 175 16.72 -53.11 46.91
N TRP A 176 16.17 -53.05 45.70
CA TRP A 176 15.76 -54.25 44.95
C TRP A 176 16.99 -55.12 44.57
N THR A 177 18.10 -54.52 44.17
CA THR A 177 19.34 -55.30 43.92
C THR A 177 19.90 -55.95 45.17
N GLN A 178 19.44 -55.54 46.36
CA GLN A 178 19.81 -56.09 47.69
C GLN A 178 18.71 -57.05 48.20
N ASP A 179 17.73 -57.45 47.35
CA ASP A 179 16.56 -58.28 47.72
C ASP A 179 15.77 -57.74 48.91
N SER A 180 15.78 -56.40 49.14
CA SER A 180 15.19 -55.75 50.31
C SER A 180 13.80 -55.21 50.07
N ILE A 181 13.29 -55.17 48.83
CA ILE A 181 11.94 -54.71 48.42
C ILE A 181 11.34 -55.56 47.31
N ALA A 182 10.01 -55.49 47.19
CA ALA A 182 9.29 -56.15 46.09
C ALA A 182 9.50 -55.44 44.75
N ARG A 183 9.55 -56.22 43.67
CA ARG A 183 9.63 -55.67 42.29
C ARG A 183 8.46 -54.73 41.96
N GLN A 184 7.27 -55.02 42.51
CA GLN A 184 6.07 -54.21 42.34
C GLN A 184 6.27 -52.77 42.81
N ASP A 185 7.00 -52.55 43.89
CA ASP A 185 7.31 -51.23 44.43
C ASP A 185 8.19 -50.40 43.47
N VAL A 186 9.20 -51.07 42.87
CA VAL A 186 10.06 -50.43 41.86
C VAL A 186 9.24 -50.06 40.61
N ASP A 187 8.42 -50.98 40.12
CA ASP A 187 7.60 -50.76 38.94
C ASP A 187 6.59 -49.61 39.17
N THR A 188 5.97 -49.55 40.36
CA THR A 188 5.06 -48.46 40.76
C THR A 188 5.76 -47.11 40.83
N GLN A 189 6.96 -47.09 41.42
CA GLN A 189 7.76 -45.84 41.50
C GLN A 189 8.27 -45.40 40.10
N ALA A 190 8.60 -46.34 39.22
CA ALA A 190 8.98 -46.06 37.85
C ALA A 190 7.80 -45.44 37.06
N ALA A 191 6.60 -46.00 37.25
CA ALA A 191 5.37 -45.44 36.65
C ALA A 191 5.09 -44.03 37.15
N THR A 192 5.26 -43.76 38.44
CA THR A 192 5.10 -42.43 39.06
C THR A 192 6.10 -41.43 38.47
N ALA A 193 7.38 -41.80 38.37
CA ALA A 193 8.39 -40.95 37.76
C ALA A 193 8.08 -40.63 36.30
N LYS A 194 7.60 -41.61 35.54
CA LYS A 194 7.20 -41.43 34.14
C LYS A 194 5.95 -40.55 34.01
N GLN A 195 4.99 -40.66 34.91
CA GLN A 195 3.84 -39.77 34.98
C GLN A 195 4.26 -38.31 35.20
N LEU A 196 5.14 -38.06 36.17
CA LEU A 196 5.65 -36.72 36.46
C LEU A 196 6.49 -36.16 35.29
N GLU A 197 7.21 -37.02 34.57
CA GLU A 197 7.91 -36.63 33.36
C GLU A 197 6.94 -36.12 32.27
N GLY A 198 5.77 -36.76 32.10
CA GLY A 198 4.71 -36.28 31.24
C GLY A 198 4.13 -34.93 31.69
N THR A 199 4.00 -34.74 33.03
CA THR A 199 3.52 -33.46 33.58
C THR A 199 4.51 -32.32 33.26
N VAL A 200 5.80 -32.54 33.50
CA VAL A 200 6.88 -31.58 33.21
C VAL A 200 6.90 -31.23 31.71
N LEU A 201 6.67 -32.18 30.83
CA LEU A 201 6.61 -31.94 29.39
C LEU A 201 5.38 -31.03 29.04
N ALA A 202 4.23 -31.25 29.66
CA ALA A 202 3.06 -30.41 29.49
C ALA A 202 3.31 -28.98 30.00
N ASP A 203 3.96 -28.82 31.15
CA ASP A 203 4.33 -27.51 31.68
C ASP A 203 5.34 -26.78 30.81
N GLN A 204 6.31 -27.50 30.25
CA GLN A 204 7.24 -26.91 29.26
C GLN A 204 6.49 -26.35 28.05
N ALA A 205 5.48 -27.06 27.55
CA ALA A 205 4.64 -26.57 26.45
C ALA A 205 3.84 -25.33 26.87
N ALA A 206 3.33 -25.29 28.12
CA ALA A 206 2.64 -24.13 28.67
C ALA A 206 3.56 -22.89 28.75
N VAL A 207 4.80 -23.06 29.20
CA VAL A 207 5.82 -22.00 29.21
C VAL A 207 6.11 -21.49 27.80
N GLN A 208 6.27 -22.37 26.83
CA GLN A 208 6.49 -22.00 25.44
C GLN A 208 5.30 -21.20 24.87
N THR A 209 4.07 -21.61 25.16
CA THR A 209 2.85 -20.91 24.75
C THR A 209 2.79 -19.50 25.35
N ALA A 210 3.07 -19.36 26.64
CA ALA A 210 3.10 -18.06 27.31
C ALA A 210 4.20 -17.16 26.76
N GLN A 211 5.36 -17.72 26.44
CA GLN A 211 6.47 -16.99 25.82
C GLN A 211 6.16 -16.53 24.38
N LEU A 212 5.46 -17.35 23.60
CA LEU A 212 5.01 -17.01 22.27
C LEU A 212 3.99 -15.86 22.32
N ASN A 213 3.00 -15.92 23.23
CA ASN A 213 2.03 -14.88 23.44
C ASN A 213 2.68 -13.55 23.86
N LEU A 214 3.69 -13.61 24.72
CA LEU A 214 4.51 -12.44 25.06
C LEU A 214 5.24 -11.89 23.83
N GLY A 215 5.78 -12.75 22.97
CA GLY A 215 6.39 -12.34 21.70
C GLY A 215 5.41 -11.58 20.79
N TYR A 216 4.16 -12.00 20.73
CA TYR A 216 3.11 -11.37 19.92
C TYR A 216 2.68 -10.00 20.44
N THR A 217 3.01 -9.61 21.66
CA THR A 217 2.80 -8.23 22.14
C THR A 217 3.63 -7.21 21.39
N SER A 218 4.74 -7.63 20.79
CA SER A 218 5.59 -6.82 19.91
C SER A 218 5.16 -7.02 18.47
N VAL A 219 4.41 -6.07 17.93
CA VAL A 219 3.90 -6.13 16.56
C VAL A 219 4.99 -5.68 15.60
N THR A 220 5.42 -6.58 14.71
CA THR A 220 6.51 -6.34 13.76
C THR A 220 6.01 -6.40 12.32
N SER A 221 6.73 -5.72 11.42
CA SER A 221 6.44 -5.79 9.98
C SER A 221 6.74 -7.17 9.40
N PRO A 222 5.80 -7.82 8.70
CA PRO A 222 6.05 -9.09 8.03
C PRO A 222 6.80 -8.95 6.71
N ILE A 223 6.78 -7.76 6.08
CA ILE A 223 7.39 -7.47 4.79
C ILE A 223 8.13 -6.13 4.80
N ASP A 224 9.00 -5.94 3.81
CA ASP A 224 9.55 -4.61 3.50
C ASP A 224 8.52 -3.82 2.69
N GLY A 225 8.31 -2.54 3.02
CA GLY A 225 7.36 -1.73 2.29
C GLY A 225 7.07 -0.38 2.93
N ARG A 226 6.08 0.32 2.39
CA ARG A 226 5.59 1.57 2.92
C ARG A 226 4.36 1.33 3.78
N ILE A 227 4.40 1.82 5.02
CA ILE A 227 3.25 1.76 5.91
C ILE A 227 2.26 2.87 5.56
N GLY A 228 0.97 2.55 5.57
CA GLY A 228 -0.11 3.49 5.32
C GLY A 228 -0.50 4.30 6.55
N LEU A 229 -1.75 4.77 6.53
CA LEU A 229 -2.34 5.49 7.66
C LEU A 229 -2.57 4.56 8.84
N ARG A 230 -2.49 5.10 10.05
CA ARG A 230 -2.83 4.42 11.28
C ARG A 230 -4.36 4.35 11.43
N THR A 231 -4.87 3.18 11.68
CA THR A 231 -6.30 2.94 11.86
C THR A 231 -6.69 2.97 13.34
N ILE A 232 -5.74 2.64 14.24
CA ILE A 232 -5.96 2.52 15.68
C ILE A 232 -4.88 3.34 16.41
N ASP A 233 -5.30 4.16 17.37
CA ASP A 233 -4.41 5.00 18.18
C ASP A 233 -3.90 4.27 19.41
N ALA A 234 -2.76 4.71 19.94
CA ALA A 234 -2.26 4.27 21.24
C ALA A 234 -3.29 4.59 22.34
N GLY A 235 -3.43 3.66 23.29
CA GLY A 235 -4.45 3.70 24.33
C GLY A 235 -5.73 2.91 24.00
N ASN A 236 -5.99 2.58 22.75
CA ASN A 236 -7.15 1.77 22.35
C ASN A 236 -6.91 0.27 22.60
N TYR A 237 -8.00 -0.45 22.81
CA TYR A 237 -7.99 -1.91 22.92
C TYR A 237 -8.01 -2.53 21.52
N VAL A 238 -7.12 -3.48 21.28
CA VAL A 238 -7.06 -4.28 20.05
C VAL A 238 -7.42 -5.74 20.35
N SER A 239 -8.18 -6.35 19.43
CA SER A 239 -8.58 -7.76 19.55
C SER A 239 -7.77 -8.63 18.61
N ALA A 240 -7.38 -9.81 19.06
CA ALA A 240 -6.71 -10.82 18.24
C ALA A 240 -7.60 -11.22 17.07
N GLY A 241 -7.04 -11.25 15.86
CA GLY A 241 -7.77 -11.63 14.66
C GLY A 241 -8.87 -10.64 14.23
N GLY A 242 -8.88 -9.44 14.79
CA GLY A 242 -9.82 -8.39 14.40
C GLY A 242 -9.70 -8.03 12.91
N THR A 243 -10.82 -7.72 12.28
CA THR A 243 -10.88 -7.29 10.87
C THR A 243 -10.21 -5.93 10.64
N THR A 244 -10.17 -5.11 11.70
CA THR A 244 -9.52 -3.79 11.67
C THR A 244 -8.06 -3.96 12.06
N GLY A 245 -7.16 -3.85 11.07
CA GLY A 245 -5.72 -3.85 11.34
C GLY A 245 -5.25 -2.52 11.94
N ILE A 246 -4.02 -2.49 12.48
CA ILE A 246 -3.39 -1.26 13.00
C ILE A 246 -3.01 -0.34 11.83
N ALA A 247 -2.50 -0.90 10.75
CA ALA A 247 -2.11 -0.20 9.53
C ALA A 247 -2.00 -1.19 8.36
N VAL A 248 -1.87 -0.67 7.15
CA VAL A 248 -1.63 -1.47 5.94
C VAL A 248 -0.22 -1.21 5.46
N ILE A 249 0.53 -2.27 5.15
CA ILE A 249 1.89 -2.18 4.60
C ILE A 249 1.83 -2.61 3.14
N THR A 250 2.34 -1.73 2.27
CA THR A 250 2.34 -1.93 0.82
C THR A 250 3.76 -2.03 0.30
N LYS A 251 4.05 -3.08 -0.44
CA LYS A 251 5.36 -3.25 -1.08
C LYS A 251 5.45 -2.33 -2.29
N VAL A 252 6.45 -1.42 -2.29
CA VAL A 252 6.61 -0.39 -3.33
C VAL A 252 7.64 -0.78 -4.40
N ALA A 253 8.46 -1.80 -4.14
CA ALA A 253 9.46 -2.29 -5.08
C ALA A 253 9.64 -3.83 -4.92
N PRO A 254 9.49 -4.62 -5.99
CA PRO A 254 8.99 -4.25 -7.31
C PRO A 254 7.52 -3.81 -7.27
N ILE A 255 7.07 -3.08 -8.30
CA ILE A 255 5.70 -2.63 -8.46
C ILE A 255 5.19 -3.05 -9.83
N ASP A 256 3.95 -3.44 -9.93
CA ASP A 256 3.31 -3.86 -11.16
C ASP A 256 2.53 -2.71 -11.78
N VAL A 257 2.47 -2.69 -13.11
CA VAL A 257 1.61 -1.76 -13.85
C VAL A 257 0.63 -2.59 -14.67
N SER A 258 -0.64 -2.48 -14.35
CA SER A 258 -1.74 -3.09 -15.12
C SER A 258 -2.25 -2.09 -16.13
N PHE A 259 -2.23 -2.45 -17.41
CA PHE A 259 -2.75 -1.62 -18.50
C PHE A 259 -3.55 -2.48 -19.48
N THR A 260 -4.53 -1.86 -20.14
CA THR A 260 -5.36 -2.52 -21.14
C THR A 260 -4.89 -2.10 -22.54
N VAL A 261 -4.71 -3.09 -23.41
CA VAL A 261 -4.36 -2.89 -24.81
C VAL A 261 -5.53 -3.43 -25.67
N PRO A 262 -5.95 -2.70 -26.71
CA PRO A 262 -6.93 -3.20 -27.68
C PRO A 262 -6.42 -4.50 -28.32
N GLN A 263 -7.32 -5.45 -28.55
CA GLN A 263 -6.99 -6.79 -29.08
C GLN A 263 -6.23 -6.71 -30.41
N ASP A 264 -6.52 -5.71 -31.24
CA ASP A 264 -5.90 -5.52 -32.57
C ASP A 264 -4.40 -5.22 -32.48
N HIS A 265 -3.91 -4.78 -31.33
CA HIS A 265 -2.50 -4.43 -31.12
C HIS A 265 -1.71 -5.51 -30.40
N ILE A 266 -2.34 -6.62 -29.94
CA ILE A 266 -1.66 -7.71 -29.25
C ILE A 266 -0.50 -8.32 -30.08
N PRO A 267 -0.65 -8.53 -31.42
CA PRO A 267 0.43 -9.08 -32.21
C PRO A 267 1.67 -8.19 -32.35
N SER A 268 1.56 -6.90 -32.02
CA SER A 268 2.64 -5.90 -32.12
C SER A 268 3.34 -5.62 -30.78
N VAL A 269 2.86 -6.18 -29.68
CA VAL A 269 3.45 -6.12 -28.34
C VAL A 269 4.25 -7.35 -28.03
#